data_6d9564ada4d12dba344a42e541dc0ae2
#
_entry.id   6d9564ada4d12dba344a42e541dc0ae2
#
_cell.length_a   1.000
_cell.length_b   1.000
_cell.length_c   1.000
_cell.angle_alpha   90.00
_cell.angle_beta   90.00
_cell.angle_gamma   90.00
#
_symmetry.space_group_name_H-M   'P 1'
#
loop_
_entity.id
_entity.type
_entity.pdbx_description
1 polymer ?
#
loop_
_entity_poly.entity_id
_entity_poly.type
_entity_poly.pdbx_seq_one_letter_code
_entity_poly.pdbx_strand_id
1 'polypeptide(L)'
;MTAPSPSTAPLLSGPLYAAVDIGGTKIAGALVDSAGALAHRVQLPTPAKESGAEVLAVVHRVLDHLAAAPDWAAVTAVGIGSAGPVDLVGGTVSPVNIPGWREFPLTAEVAAHPAVAGRPVALAGDGVAMAAAEHWRGAARGAGNALCLVVSTGVGAGLVLNGAVHPGPSGNAGHLGHISVDLDGERCPCGSYGCLENIASGTAIARRALAGGWEPRGGDRSARAVAEDALAGHPVALAAYDRAAQALAAGIAATATLVDLRRVVVGGGVAAAGPVLFEPLARHLDRYAALPYVRGLDVRRAELGNDAGLIGAAALCR
;
A
#
# COMPACT_ATOMS: atom_id res chain seq x y z
N MET A 1 42.77 5.21 -8.18
CA MET A 1 41.37 5.65 -8.06
C MET A 1 40.64 5.14 -9.27
N THR A 2 39.96 3.99 -9.16
CA THR A 2 39.14 3.39 -10.22
C THR A 2 37.78 4.08 -10.20
N ALA A 3 37.37 4.63 -11.32
CA ALA A 3 36.03 5.21 -11.50
C ALA A 3 34.98 4.12 -11.27
N PRO A 4 33.84 4.42 -10.61
CA PRO A 4 32.76 3.47 -10.48
C PRO A 4 32.21 3.13 -11.86
N SER A 5 32.07 1.83 -12.14
CA SER A 5 31.44 1.32 -13.35
C SER A 5 30.05 1.90 -13.52
N PRO A 6 29.60 2.30 -14.73
CA PRO A 6 28.26 2.76 -14.93
C PRO A 6 27.28 1.62 -14.56
N SER A 7 26.37 1.92 -13.66
CA SER A 7 25.23 1.04 -13.36
C SER A 7 24.45 0.85 -14.65
N THR A 8 24.49 -0.35 -15.23
CA THR A 8 23.67 -0.70 -16.38
C THR A 8 22.21 -0.74 -15.89
N ALA A 9 21.46 0.32 -16.20
CA ALA A 9 20.01 0.29 -16.02
C ALA A 9 19.45 -0.91 -16.80
N PRO A 10 18.46 -1.64 -16.27
CA PRO A 10 17.85 -2.76 -17.00
C PRO A 10 17.28 -2.24 -18.32
N LEU A 11 17.56 -2.98 -19.41
CA LEU A 11 16.97 -2.71 -20.71
C LEU A 11 15.46 -2.96 -20.61
N LEU A 12 14.66 -1.92 -20.73
CA LEU A 12 13.21 -2.01 -20.75
C LEU A 12 12.71 -2.64 -22.04
N SER A 13 11.65 -3.44 -21.98
CA SER A 13 11.12 -4.19 -23.11
C SER A 13 9.63 -4.03 -23.28
N GLY A 14 9.16 -3.88 -24.53
CA GLY A 14 7.75 -3.73 -24.86
C GLY A 14 7.16 -2.37 -24.49
N PRO A 15 5.83 -2.27 -24.37
CA PRO A 15 5.16 -1.04 -23.94
C PRO A 15 5.65 -0.58 -22.58
N LEU A 16 5.87 0.73 -22.43
CA LEU A 16 6.27 1.35 -21.18
C LEU A 16 5.08 2.11 -20.56
N TYR A 17 5.06 2.14 -19.23
CA TYR A 17 4.12 2.90 -18.43
C TYR A 17 4.89 3.85 -17.52
N ALA A 18 4.47 5.11 -17.45
CA ALA A 18 4.95 6.00 -16.41
C ALA A 18 4.15 5.76 -15.15
N ALA A 19 4.80 5.36 -14.09
CA ALA A 19 4.17 5.08 -12.80
C ALA A 19 4.48 6.19 -11.81
N VAL A 20 3.45 6.67 -11.10
CA VAL A 20 3.59 7.66 -10.02
C VAL A 20 2.91 7.10 -8.77
N ASP A 21 3.63 7.07 -7.66
CA ASP A 21 3.14 6.64 -6.34
C ASP A 21 3.17 7.84 -5.38
N ILE A 22 1.99 8.27 -4.92
CA ILE A 22 1.80 9.49 -4.14
C ILE A 22 1.42 9.14 -2.70
N GLY A 23 2.38 9.23 -1.80
CA GLY A 23 2.19 9.07 -0.37
C GLY A 23 2.33 10.38 0.40
N GLY A 24 1.96 10.37 1.69
CA GLY A 24 2.05 11.55 2.56
C GLY A 24 3.47 11.98 2.93
N THR A 25 4.49 11.16 2.66
CA THR A 25 5.89 11.45 2.99
C THR A 25 6.79 11.55 1.78
N LYS A 26 6.45 10.86 0.71
CA LYS A 26 7.20 10.80 -0.54
C LYS A 26 6.27 10.68 -1.73
N ILE A 27 6.69 11.24 -2.86
CA ILE A 27 6.14 11.00 -4.19
C ILE A 27 7.24 10.34 -5.00
N ALA A 28 6.96 9.17 -5.56
CA ALA A 28 7.91 8.41 -6.35
C ALA A 28 7.42 8.25 -7.80
N GLY A 29 8.35 8.14 -8.73
CA GLY A 29 8.08 7.83 -10.13
C GLY A 29 9.07 6.85 -10.70
N ALA A 30 8.64 6.09 -11.72
CA ALA A 30 9.50 5.22 -12.51
C ALA A 30 8.88 4.96 -13.89
N LEU A 31 9.69 4.59 -14.86
CA LEU A 31 9.22 3.90 -16.05
C LEU A 31 9.17 2.40 -15.76
N VAL A 32 8.07 1.77 -16.11
CA VAL A 32 7.82 0.34 -15.87
C VAL A 32 7.48 -0.33 -17.18
N ASP A 33 8.16 -1.43 -17.49
CA ASP A 33 7.90 -2.18 -18.72
C ASP A 33 6.80 -3.24 -18.56
N SER A 34 6.45 -3.90 -19.65
CA SER A 34 5.45 -4.97 -19.67
C SER A 34 5.84 -6.19 -18.82
N ALA A 35 7.11 -6.32 -18.44
CA ALA A 35 7.60 -7.35 -17.51
C ALA A 35 7.60 -6.88 -16.04
N GLY A 36 7.25 -5.62 -15.75
CA GLY A 36 7.29 -5.04 -14.41
C GLY A 36 8.68 -4.60 -13.96
N ALA A 37 9.66 -4.55 -14.88
CA ALA A 37 10.98 -4.01 -14.58
C ALA A 37 10.90 -2.47 -14.50
N LEU A 38 11.59 -1.90 -13.51
CA LEU A 38 11.58 -0.47 -13.25
C LEU A 38 12.91 0.18 -13.66
N ALA A 39 12.82 1.31 -14.35
CA ALA A 39 13.95 2.16 -14.68
C ALA A 39 13.62 3.65 -14.43
N HIS A 40 14.62 4.52 -14.53
CA HIS A 40 14.49 5.98 -14.39
C HIS A 40 13.77 6.41 -13.11
N ARG A 41 14.10 5.76 -11.99
CA ARG A 41 13.46 6.03 -10.70
C ARG A 41 13.79 7.43 -10.19
N VAL A 42 12.77 8.09 -9.68
CA VAL A 42 12.87 9.34 -8.94
C VAL A 42 12.02 9.27 -7.69
N GLN A 43 12.47 9.90 -6.62
CA GLN A 43 11.71 10.02 -5.38
C GLN A 43 11.96 11.40 -4.78
N LEU A 44 10.89 12.11 -4.48
CA LEU A 44 10.92 13.44 -3.89
C LEU A 44 10.08 13.44 -2.59
N PRO A 45 10.42 14.27 -1.60
CA PRO A 45 9.61 14.42 -0.39
C PRO A 45 8.26 15.07 -0.74
N THR A 46 7.19 14.61 -0.09
CA THR A 46 5.86 15.22 -0.21
C THR A 46 5.78 16.41 0.74
N PRO A 47 5.49 17.63 0.26
CA PRO A 47 5.21 18.78 1.11
C PRO A 47 3.77 18.71 1.62
N ALA A 48 3.44 17.68 2.40
CA ALA A 48 2.07 17.31 2.76
C ALA A 48 1.33 18.37 3.59
N LYS A 49 2.07 19.28 4.25
CA LYS A 49 1.51 20.37 5.08
C LYS A 49 1.33 21.67 4.31
N GLU A 50 1.88 21.73 3.11
CA GLU A 50 1.83 22.91 2.25
C GLU A 50 0.54 22.93 1.42
N SER A 51 0.40 23.91 0.53
CA SER A 51 -0.76 24.02 -0.37
C SER A 51 -0.88 22.84 -1.33
N GLY A 52 -2.09 22.57 -1.81
CA GLY A 52 -2.31 21.55 -2.83
C GLY A 52 -1.53 21.81 -4.12
N ALA A 53 -1.27 23.08 -4.46
CA ALA A 53 -0.47 23.47 -5.62
C ALA A 53 1.02 23.08 -5.43
N GLU A 54 1.56 23.20 -4.23
CA GLU A 54 2.95 22.82 -3.95
C GLU A 54 3.12 21.30 -4.01
N VAL A 55 2.13 20.52 -3.55
CA VAL A 55 2.13 19.07 -3.70
C VAL A 55 2.06 18.69 -5.18
N LEU A 56 1.17 19.34 -5.97
CA LEU A 56 1.08 19.10 -7.42
C LEU A 56 2.38 19.45 -8.14
N ALA A 57 3.05 20.52 -7.75
CA ALA A 57 4.34 20.89 -8.33
C ALA A 57 5.42 19.82 -8.13
N VAL A 58 5.33 19.02 -7.04
CA VAL A 58 6.20 17.85 -6.85
C VAL A 58 5.85 16.73 -7.82
N VAL A 59 4.56 16.47 -8.02
CA VAL A 59 4.10 15.49 -9.03
C VAL A 59 4.59 15.87 -10.41
N HIS A 60 4.48 17.15 -10.80
CA HIS A 60 4.97 17.65 -12.08
C HIS A 60 6.49 17.46 -12.22
N ARG A 61 7.28 17.75 -11.19
CA ARG A 61 8.73 17.50 -11.22
C ARG A 61 9.07 16.02 -11.38
N VAL A 62 8.28 15.12 -10.81
CA VAL A 62 8.43 13.68 -11.03
C VAL A 62 8.15 13.34 -12.50
N LEU A 63 7.08 13.88 -13.09
CA LEU A 63 6.74 13.69 -14.50
C LEU A 63 7.83 14.27 -15.43
N ASP A 64 8.34 15.47 -15.14
CA ASP A 64 9.44 16.09 -15.89
C ASP A 64 10.70 15.22 -15.88
N HIS A 65 11.04 14.66 -14.71
CA HIS A 65 12.17 13.75 -14.59
C HIS A 65 11.99 12.50 -15.45
N LEU A 66 10.81 11.89 -15.42
CA LEU A 66 10.51 10.71 -16.24
C LEU A 66 10.49 11.05 -17.73
N ALA A 67 9.96 12.23 -18.09
CA ALA A 67 9.91 12.71 -19.46
C ALA A 67 11.29 13.00 -20.07
N ALA A 68 12.29 13.29 -19.25
CA ALA A 68 13.67 13.48 -19.67
C ALA A 68 14.38 12.14 -20.00
N ALA A 69 13.77 11.00 -19.70
CA ALA A 69 14.34 9.69 -19.99
C ALA A 69 14.34 9.40 -21.50
N PRO A 70 15.39 8.77 -22.04
CA PRO A 70 15.47 8.43 -23.46
C PRO A 70 14.28 7.58 -23.95
N ASP A 71 13.76 6.74 -23.06
CA ASP A 71 12.67 5.79 -23.37
C ASP A 71 11.26 6.42 -23.26
N TRP A 72 11.15 7.70 -22.91
CA TRP A 72 9.86 8.38 -22.71
C TRP A 72 8.93 8.29 -23.93
N ALA A 73 9.49 8.33 -25.13
CA ALA A 73 8.72 8.22 -26.38
C ALA A 73 7.92 6.91 -26.49
N ALA A 74 8.38 5.83 -25.81
CA ALA A 74 7.72 4.53 -25.77
C ALA A 74 6.66 4.41 -24.67
N VAL A 75 6.47 5.44 -23.83
CA VAL A 75 5.44 5.44 -22.78
C VAL A 75 4.06 5.56 -23.41
N THR A 76 3.20 4.59 -23.12
CA THR A 76 1.85 4.50 -23.69
C THR A 76 0.76 5.02 -22.74
N ALA A 77 0.98 5.02 -21.44
CA ALA A 77 0.02 5.48 -20.44
C ALA A 77 0.72 5.91 -19.15
N VAL A 78 0.01 6.66 -18.32
CA VAL A 78 0.45 7.08 -16.98
C VAL A 78 -0.47 6.46 -15.94
N GLY A 79 0.11 5.72 -14.99
CA GLY A 79 -0.61 5.16 -13.85
C GLY A 79 -0.28 5.91 -12.56
N ILE A 80 -1.29 6.16 -11.74
CA ILE A 80 -1.16 6.86 -10.46
C ILE A 80 -1.70 5.99 -9.35
N GLY A 81 -0.85 5.65 -8.37
CA GLY A 81 -1.25 5.17 -7.05
C GLY A 81 -1.27 6.35 -6.08
N SER A 82 -2.33 6.54 -5.33
CA SER A 82 -2.44 7.64 -4.37
C SER A 82 -2.99 7.17 -3.04
N ALA A 83 -2.52 7.77 -1.95
CA ALA A 83 -3.24 7.69 -0.70
C ALA A 83 -4.68 8.16 -0.91
N GLY A 84 -5.63 7.49 -0.25
CA GLY A 84 -7.06 7.71 -0.43
C GLY A 84 -7.75 8.54 0.66
N PRO A 85 -9.07 8.69 0.54
CA PRO A 85 -9.95 8.08 -0.46
C PRO A 85 -9.80 8.68 -1.87
N VAL A 86 -10.19 7.89 -2.87
CA VAL A 86 -10.21 8.31 -4.27
C VAL A 86 -11.65 8.32 -4.79
N ASP A 87 -11.91 9.11 -5.83
CA ASP A 87 -13.13 9.03 -6.64
C ASP A 87 -12.72 8.78 -8.09
N LEU A 88 -12.94 7.55 -8.57
CA LEU A 88 -12.56 7.16 -9.93
C LEU A 88 -13.45 7.82 -11.00
N VAL A 89 -14.69 8.16 -10.67
CA VAL A 89 -15.61 8.81 -11.62
C VAL A 89 -15.21 10.26 -11.84
N GLY A 90 -14.96 10.98 -10.75
CA GLY A 90 -14.48 12.37 -10.80
C GLY A 90 -13.00 12.51 -11.09
N GLY A 91 -12.22 11.43 -11.01
CA GLY A 91 -10.74 11.49 -11.14
C GLY A 91 -10.07 12.27 -10.01
N THR A 92 -10.70 12.30 -8.82
CA THR A 92 -10.27 13.13 -7.70
C THR A 92 -9.72 12.31 -6.53
N VAL A 93 -8.97 12.96 -5.66
CA VAL A 93 -8.41 12.37 -4.44
C VAL A 93 -8.61 13.30 -3.24
N SER A 94 -8.82 12.71 -2.06
CA SER A 94 -8.98 13.43 -0.79
C SER A 94 -8.13 12.79 0.33
N PRO A 95 -6.80 12.63 0.16
CA PRO A 95 -5.97 11.89 1.08
C PRO A 95 -5.95 12.55 2.47
N VAL A 96 -6.13 11.73 3.52
CA VAL A 96 -6.17 12.22 4.91
C VAL A 96 -4.83 12.87 5.30
N ASN A 97 -3.74 12.33 4.81
CA ASN A 97 -2.36 12.76 5.09
C ASN A 97 -1.83 13.89 4.21
N ILE A 98 -2.64 14.40 3.25
CA ILE A 98 -2.36 15.58 2.42
C ILE A 98 -3.57 16.53 2.51
N PRO A 99 -3.71 17.31 3.59
CA PRO A 99 -4.90 18.13 3.83
C PRO A 99 -5.22 19.16 2.75
N GLY A 100 -4.19 19.60 1.99
CA GLY A 100 -4.36 20.53 0.87
C GLY A 100 -5.12 19.96 -0.32
N TRP A 101 -5.31 18.64 -0.36
CA TRP A 101 -6.07 17.97 -1.40
C TRP A 101 -7.42 17.48 -0.85
N ARG A 102 -8.50 18.15 -1.28
CA ARG A 102 -9.89 17.73 -1.04
C ARG A 102 -10.62 17.80 -2.37
N GLU A 103 -11.16 16.66 -2.80
CA GLU A 103 -11.74 16.48 -4.13
C GLU A 103 -10.80 17.03 -5.23
N PHE A 104 -9.48 16.85 -5.00
CA PHE A 104 -8.45 17.40 -5.86
C PHE A 104 -8.44 16.66 -7.21
N PRO A 105 -8.54 17.37 -8.36
CA PRO A 105 -8.74 16.75 -9.69
C PRO A 105 -7.44 16.17 -10.25
N LEU A 106 -6.84 15.23 -9.53
CA LEU A 106 -5.49 14.71 -9.80
C LEU A 106 -5.33 14.14 -11.20
N THR A 107 -6.33 13.38 -11.67
CA THR A 107 -6.29 12.80 -13.03
C THR A 107 -6.24 13.88 -14.10
N ALA A 108 -7.06 14.93 -13.97
CA ALA A 108 -7.10 16.04 -14.91
C ALA A 108 -5.80 16.87 -14.89
N GLU A 109 -5.27 17.15 -13.70
CA GLU A 109 -4.01 17.89 -13.53
C GLU A 109 -2.81 17.13 -14.12
N VAL A 110 -2.74 15.82 -13.94
CA VAL A 110 -1.71 14.99 -14.55
C VAL A 110 -1.88 14.89 -16.06
N ALA A 111 -3.12 14.73 -16.55
CA ALA A 111 -3.40 14.68 -17.98
C ALA A 111 -3.09 16.01 -18.71
N ALA A 112 -3.21 17.14 -18.02
CA ALA A 112 -2.88 18.46 -18.54
C ALA A 112 -1.37 18.73 -18.60
N HIS A 113 -0.53 17.90 -17.96
CA HIS A 113 0.92 18.07 -17.99
C HIS A 113 1.46 17.91 -19.42
N PRO A 114 2.31 18.84 -19.93
CA PRO A 114 2.75 18.83 -21.34
C PRO A 114 3.40 17.52 -21.78
N ALA A 115 4.19 16.89 -20.90
CA ALA A 115 4.84 15.62 -21.20
C ALA A 115 3.84 14.44 -21.27
N VAL A 116 2.68 14.54 -20.62
CA VAL A 116 1.67 13.48 -20.59
C VAL A 116 0.73 13.58 -21.78
N ALA A 117 0.56 14.76 -22.35
CA ALA A 117 -0.41 15.11 -23.36
C ALA A 117 -0.82 13.97 -24.33
N GLY A 118 -2.11 13.66 -24.35
CA GLY A 118 -2.69 12.61 -25.22
C GLY A 118 -2.52 11.16 -24.72
N ARG A 119 -1.81 10.93 -23.64
CA ARG A 119 -1.70 9.60 -23.02
C ARG A 119 -2.84 9.39 -22.01
N PRO A 120 -3.43 8.18 -21.95
CA PRO A 120 -4.41 7.85 -20.92
C PRO A 120 -3.77 7.90 -19.53
N VAL A 121 -4.55 8.38 -18.56
CA VAL A 121 -4.14 8.43 -17.14
C VAL A 121 -5.08 7.55 -16.33
N ALA A 122 -4.52 6.59 -15.62
CA ALA A 122 -5.24 5.70 -14.70
C ALA A 122 -4.94 6.08 -13.25
N LEU A 123 -5.96 6.07 -12.39
CA LEU A 123 -5.86 6.38 -10.97
C LEU A 123 -6.37 5.21 -10.12
N ALA A 124 -5.71 4.92 -9.02
CA ALA A 124 -6.23 4.06 -7.97
C ALA A 124 -5.74 4.50 -6.58
N GLY A 125 -6.45 4.07 -5.54
CA GLY A 125 -5.94 4.12 -4.17
C GLY A 125 -4.74 3.19 -3.98
N ASP A 126 -3.87 3.54 -3.01
CA ASP A 126 -2.62 2.81 -2.70
C ASP A 126 -2.85 1.31 -2.41
N GLY A 127 -3.91 0.96 -1.69
CA GLY A 127 -4.28 -0.44 -1.43
C GLY A 127 -4.68 -1.19 -2.70
N VAL A 128 -5.42 -0.55 -3.61
CA VAL A 128 -5.81 -1.13 -4.90
C VAL A 128 -4.58 -1.28 -5.80
N ALA A 129 -3.70 -0.27 -5.84
CA ALA A 129 -2.44 -0.33 -6.58
C ALA A 129 -1.55 -1.48 -6.05
N MET A 130 -1.44 -1.64 -4.73
CA MET A 130 -0.71 -2.78 -4.16
C MET A 130 -1.30 -4.13 -4.57
N ALA A 131 -2.64 -4.28 -4.57
CA ALA A 131 -3.28 -5.50 -5.04
C ALA A 131 -3.01 -5.76 -6.52
N ALA A 132 -3.01 -4.71 -7.35
CA ALA A 132 -2.64 -4.79 -8.75
C ALA A 132 -1.20 -5.26 -8.95
N ALA A 133 -0.26 -4.72 -8.17
CA ALA A 133 1.14 -5.10 -8.19
C ALA A 133 1.34 -6.59 -7.85
N GLU A 134 0.84 -7.00 -6.69
CA GLU A 134 1.02 -8.36 -6.19
C GLU A 134 0.27 -9.40 -7.05
N HIS A 135 -0.85 -9.02 -7.66
CA HIS A 135 -1.56 -9.87 -8.60
C HIS A 135 -0.82 -10.00 -9.95
N TRP A 136 -0.21 -8.92 -10.39
CA TRP A 136 0.57 -8.96 -11.64
C TRP A 136 1.90 -9.66 -11.48
N ARG A 137 2.69 -9.33 -10.44
CA ARG A 137 4.12 -9.72 -10.35
C ARG A 137 4.54 -10.34 -9.03
N GLY A 138 3.66 -10.40 -8.04
CA GLY A 138 4.01 -10.83 -6.69
C GLY A 138 3.24 -12.06 -6.20
N ALA A 139 3.05 -12.10 -4.89
CA ALA A 139 2.52 -13.25 -4.16
C ALA A 139 1.04 -13.58 -4.45
N ALA A 140 0.28 -12.63 -5.04
CA ALA A 140 -1.11 -12.86 -5.47
C ALA A 140 -1.22 -13.34 -6.92
N ARG A 141 -0.10 -13.52 -7.64
CA ARG A 141 -0.12 -13.98 -9.04
C ARG A 141 -0.86 -15.30 -9.18
N GLY A 142 -1.79 -15.34 -10.16
CA GLY A 142 -2.62 -16.51 -10.46
C GLY A 142 -3.72 -16.79 -9.46
N ALA A 143 -3.93 -15.93 -8.45
CA ALA A 143 -5.06 -16.06 -7.56
C ALA A 143 -6.35 -15.57 -8.25
N GLY A 144 -7.41 -16.39 -8.21
CA GLY A 144 -8.75 -15.97 -8.65
C GLY A 144 -9.33 -14.92 -7.70
N ASN A 145 -9.27 -15.19 -6.39
CA ASN A 145 -9.73 -14.29 -5.35
C ASN A 145 -8.62 -14.11 -4.30
N ALA A 146 -8.24 -12.87 -4.03
CA ALA A 146 -7.21 -12.54 -3.04
C ALA A 146 -7.51 -11.21 -2.34
N LEU A 147 -7.02 -11.10 -1.12
CA LEU A 147 -6.93 -9.86 -0.36
C LEU A 147 -5.45 -9.49 -0.23
N CYS A 148 -5.06 -8.30 -0.67
CA CYS A 148 -3.71 -7.79 -0.50
C CYS A 148 -3.72 -6.63 0.48
N LEU A 149 -2.95 -6.74 1.58
CA LEU A 149 -2.88 -5.75 2.66
C LEU A 149 -1.51 -5.07 2.70
N VAL A 150 -1.52 -3.78 2.96
CA VAL A 150 -0.35 -2.99 3.37
C VAL A 150 -0.56 -2.60 4.83
N VAL A 151 0.25 -3.16 5.73
CA VAL A 151 0.26 -2.80 7.15
C VAL A 151 1.55 -2.01 7.43
N SER A 152 1.41 -0.70 7.57
CA SER A 152 2.51 0.24 7.75
C SER A 152 2.13 1.31 8.78
N THR A 153 2.32 2.60 8.53
CA THR A 153 1.80 3.70 9.37
C THR A 153 0.28 3.59 9.55
N GLY A 154 -0.43 3.18 8.50
CA GLY A 154 -1.84 2.81 8.48
C GLY A 154 -2.05 1.37 8.00
N VAL A 155 -3.31 1.03 7.68
CA VAL A 155 -3.72 -0.24 7.09
C VAL A 155 -4.52 0.03 5.81
N GLY A 156 -3.90 -0.24 4.66
CA GLY A 156 -4.56 -0.24 3.36
C GLY A 156 -4.79 -1.67 2.86
N ALA A 157 -5.77 -1.86 1.98
CA ALA A 157 -5.92 -3.13 1.29
C ALA A 157 -6.63 -2.95 -0.07
N GLY A 158 -6.51 -3.97 -0.91
CA GLY A 158 -7.22 -4.09 -2.17
C GLY A 158 -7.61 -5.54 -2.44
N LEU A 159 -8.60 -5.71 -3.31
CA LEU A 159 -9.19 -6.99 -3.64
C LEU A 159 -8.85 -7.41 -5.07
N VAL A 160 -8.62 -8.70 -5.23
CA VAL A 160 -8.68 -9.40 -6.52
C VAL A 160 -9.88 -10.32 -6.48
N LEU A 161 -10.80 -10.18 -7.41
CA LEU A 161 -11.99 -11.04 -7.52
C LEU A 161 -12.11 -11.52 -8.97
N ASN A 162 -12.35 -12.82 -9.13
CA ASN A 162 -12.45 -13.46 -10.46
C ASN A 162 -11.23 -13.21 -11.36
N GLY A 163 -10.04 -13.18 -10.77
CA GLY A 163 -8.78 -12.96 -11.50
C GLY A 163 -8.52 -11.52 -11.93
N ALA A 164 -9.30 -10.55 -11.46
CA ALA A 164 -9.14 -9.14 -11.75
C ALA A 164 -9.11 -8.29 -10.47
N VAL A 165 -8.35 -7.20 -10.49
CA VAL A 165 -8.36 -6.21 -9.41
C VAL A 165 -9.75 -5.58 -9.34
N HIS A 166 -10.31 -5.49 -8.14
CA HIS A 166 -11.66 -4.99 -7.91
C HIS A 166 -11.63 -3.67 -7.14
N PRO A 167 -11.63 -2.52 -7.83
CA PRO A 167 -11.60 -1.22 -7.17
C PRO A 167 -12.95 -0.83 -6.55
N GLY A 168 -14.04 -1.50 -6.92
CA GLY A 168 -15.40 -1.07 -6.59
C GLY A 168 -15.85 0.15 -7.41
N PRO A 169 -17.12 0.53 -7.32
CA PRO A 169 -17.69 1.61 -8.15
C PRO A 169 -17.10 2.98 -7.85
N SER A 170 -16.64 3.24 -6.62
CA SER A 170 -16.01 4.51 -6.22
C SER A 170 -14.48 4.47 -6.27
N GLY A 171 -13.87 3.27 -6.40
CA GLY A 171 -12.42 3.11 -6.31
C GLY A 171 -11.89 2.74 -4.92
N ASN A 172 -12.76 2.51 -3.93
CA ASN A 172 -12.36 2.30 -2.52
C ASN A 172 -12.69 0.89 -2.00
N ALA A 173 -13.01 -0.07 -2.86
CA ALA A 173 -13.24 -1.45 -2.40
C ALA A 173 -11.97 -2.04 -1.76
N GLY A 174 -12.16 -2.77 -0.68
CA GLY A 174 -11.05 -3.33 0.07
C GLY A 174 -10.46 -2.41 1.14
N HIS A 175 -11.10 -1.31 1.50
CA HIS A 175 -10.64 -0.35 2.52
C HIS A 175 -10.70 -0.95 3.94
N LEU A 176 -10.01 -2.09 4.11
CA LEU A 176 -10.07 -2.96 5.28
C LEU A 176 -9.67 -2.27 6.59
N GLY A 177 -8.76 -1.29 6.51
CA GLY A 177 -8.30 -0.55 7.68
C GLY A 177 -9.41 0.10 8.49
N HIS A 178 -10.54 0.41 7.84
CA HIS A 178 -11.66 1.11 8.47
C HIS A 178 -12.90 0.25 8.75
N ILE A 179 -12.80 -1.08 8.63
CA ILE A 179 -13.84 -1.94 9.19
C ILE A 179 -13.70 -2.01 10.70
N SER A 180 -14.84 -2.05 11.41
CA SER A 180 -14.87 -2.26 12.86
C SER A 180 -14.58 -3.73 13.16
N VAL A 181 -13.52 -4.00 13.92
CA VAL A 181 -13.13 -5.33 14.42
C VAL A 181 -13.18 -5.40 15.94
N ASP A 182 -13.52 -4.31 16.59
CA ASP A 182 -13.67 -4.17 18.04
C ASP A 182 -14.89 -3.26 18.31
N LEU A 183 -16.01 -3.86 18.72
CA LEU A 183 -17.27 -3.10 18.90
C LEU A 183 -17.18 -2.05 20.01
N ASP A 184 -16.35 -2.30 21.03
CA ASP A 184 -16.10 -1.39 22.15
C ASP A 184 -14.81 -0.55 21.96
N GLY A 185 -14.28 -0.57 20.72
CA GLY A 185 -13.00 0.06 20.39
C GLY A 185 -13.06 1.59 20.32
N GLU A 186 -11.87 2.20 20.33
CA GLU A 186 -11.70 3.64 20.28
C GLU A 186 -12.27 4.27 18.99
N ARG A 187 -12.64 5.57 19.09
CA ARG A 187 -13.05 6.34 17.92
C ARG A 187 -11.89 6.49 16.94
N CYS A 188 -12.17 6.21 15.67
CA CYS A 188 -11.22 6.36 14.58
C CYS A 188 -11.27 7.78 13.97
N PRO A 189 -10.17 8.33 13.46
CA PRO A 189 -10.18 9.58 12.69
C PRO A 189 -11.14 9.59 11.49
N CYS A 190 -11.50 8.42 10.94
CA CYS A 190 -12.52 8.31 9.88
C CYS A 190 -13.95 8.58 10.37
N GLY A 191 -14.17 8.72 11.68
CA GLY A 191 -15.47 8.94 12.31
C GLY A 191 -16.13 7.69 12.89
N SER A 192 -15.71 6.48 12.50
CA SER A 192 -16.20 5.19 13.02
C SER A 192 -15.51 4.79 14.33
N TYR A 193 -15.84 3.61 14.85
CA TYR A 193 -15.29 3.06 16.10
C TYR A 193 -14.66 1.68 15.85
N GLY A 194 -13.61 1.35 16.61
CA GLY A 194 -13.00 0.03 16.61
C GLY A 194 -12.38 -0.40 15.29
N CYS A 195 -11.96 0.56 14.46
CA CYS A 195 -11.35 0.27 13.17
C CYS A 195 -10.09 -0.58 13.31
N LEU A 196 -9.89 -1.49 12.37
CA LEU A 196 -8.70 -2.35 12.27
C LEU A 196 -7.40 -1.54 12.34
N GLU A 197 -7.33 -0.41 11.64
CA GLU A 197 -6.14 0.45 11.60
C GLU A 197 -5.74 0.96 13.00
N ASN A 198 -6.70 1.32 13.85
CA ASN A 198 -6.43 1.78 15.22
C ASN A 198 -5.83 0.72 16.13
N ILE A 199 -5.84 -0.55 15.68
CA ILE A 199 -5.36 -1.68 16.46
C ILE A 199 -4.09 -2.29 15.84
N ALA A 200 -4.06 -2.40 14.50
CA ALA A 200 -3.07 -3.19 13.78
C ALA A 200 -2.04 -2.38 13.00
N SER A 201 -2.22 -1.05 12.83
CA SER A 201 -1.21 -0.22 12.19
C SER A 201 0.08 -0.16 13.02
N GLY A 202 1.21 0.13 12.38
CA GLY A 202 2.49 0.30 13.07
C GLY A 202 2.41 1.39 14.15
N THR A 203 1.68 2.48 13.88
CA THR A 203 1.43 3.53 14.87
C THR A 203 0.66 3.01 16.07
N ALA A 204 -0.35 2.17 15.84
CA ALA A 204 -1.17 1.59 16.90
C ALA A 204 -0.39 0.55 17.73
N ILE A 205 0.43 -0.28 17.09
CA ILE A 205 1.32 -1.25 17.76
C ILE A 205 2.26 -0.51 18.71
N ALA A 206 2.96 0.51 18.20
CA ALA A 206 3.90 1.30 19.00
C ALA A 206 3.21 2.00 20.18
N ARG A 207 2.06 2.65 19.93
CA ARG A 207 1.24 3.29 20.97
C ARG A 207 0.84 2.29 22.05
N ARG A 208 0.38 1.10 21.67
CA ARG A 208 -0.03 0.04 22.61
C ARG A 208 1.15 -0.48 23.44
N ALA A 209 2.31 -0.69 22.84
CA ALA A 209 3.50 -1.11 23.56
C ALA A 209 3.91 -0.06 24.61
N LEU A 210 3.95 1.21 24.24
CA LEU A 210 4.25 2.31 25.16
C LEU A 210 3.25 2.39 26.32
N ALA A 211 1.96 2.29 26.01
CA ALA A 211 0.90 2.30 27.04
C ALA A 211 0.99 1.08 27.98
N GLY A 212 1.52 -0.03 27.51
CA GLY A 212 1.79 -1.23 28.29
C GLY A 212 3.09 -1.19 29.13
N GLY A 213 3.84 -0.08 29.07
CA GLY A 213 5.09 0.07 29.82
C GLY A 213 6.35 -0.43 29.08
N TRP A 214 6.28 -0.61 27.74
CA TRP A 214 7.48 -0.84 26.96
C TRP A 214 8.33 0.45 26.87
N GLU A 215 9.61 0.34 27.16
CA GLU A 215 10.57 1.43 27.08
C GLU A 215 11.45 1.27 25.83
N PRO A 216 11.42 2.24 24.88
CA PRO A 216 12.19 2.13 23.65
C PRO A 216 13.69 2.27 23.89
N ARG A 217 14.47 1.32 23.40
CA ARG A 217 15.92 1.40 23.39
C ARG A 217 16.38 2.48 22.42
N GLY A 218 17.27 3.36 22.86
CA GLY A 218 17.78 4.46 22.02
C GLY A 218 16.74 5.48 21.56
N GLY A 219 15.54 5.49 22.17
CA GLY A 219 14.48 6.46 21.89
C GLY A 219 13.65 6.18 20.63
N ASP A 220 13.91 5.11 19.87
CA ASP A 220 13.12 4.72 18.69
C ASP A 220 11.76 4.13 19.12
N ARG A 221 10.68 4.90 18.90
CA ARG A 221 9.30 4.54 19.24
C ARG A 221 8.55 3.89 18.09
N SER A 222 9.22 3.41 17.07
CA SER A 222 8.58 2.79 15.91
C SER A 222 8.10 1.35 16.19
N ALA A 223 7.14 0.87 15.39
CA ALA A 223 6.73 -0.53 15.43
C ALA A 223 7.89 -1.48 15.09
N ARG A 224 8.90 -1.01 14.33
CA ARG A 224 10.11 -1.77 14.06
C ARG A 224 10.90 -2.03 15.34
N ALA A 225 11.12 -1.01 16.17
CA ALA A 225 11.80 -1.18 17.46
C ALA A 225 11.02 -2.10 18.40
N VAL A 226 9.67 -1.99 18.42
CA VAL A 226 8.83 -2.95 19.15
C VAL A 226 9.00 -4.37 18.62
N ALA A 227 9.12 -4.58 17.29
CA ALA A 227 9.35 -5.90 16.71
C ALA A 227 10.70 -6.48 17.10
N GLU A 228 11.76 -5.66 17.11
CA GLU A 228 13.12 -6.06 17.53
C GLU A 228 13.11 -6.55 18.98
N ASP A 229 12.44 -5.83 19.88
CA ASP A 229 12.30 -6.24 21.27
C ASP A 229 11.37 -7.46 21.47
N ALA A 230 10.33 -7.58 20.64
CA ALA A 230 9.47 -8.77 20.63
C ALA A 230 10.24 -10.02 20.19
N LEU A 231 11.12 -9.93 19.18
CA LEU A 231 12.04 -10.99 18.76
C LEU A 231 13.01 -11.38 19.88
N ALA A 232 13.39 -10.43 20.74
CA ALA A 232 14.19 -10.67 21.93
C ALA A 232 13.39 -11.22 23.14
N GLY A 233 12.08 -11.46 22.96
CA GLY A 233 11.21 -12.04 23.98
C GLY A 233 10.57 -11.04 24.95
N HIS A 234 10.59 -9.73 24.65
CA HIS A 234 9.99 -8.73 25.53
C HIS A 234 8.47 -8.90 25.63
N PRO A 235 7.88 -9.17 26.81
CA PRO A 235 6.49 -9.61 26.91
C PRO A 235 5.48 -8.56 26.46
N VAL A 236 5.70 -7.27 26.75
CA VAL A 236 4.80 -6.18 26.33
C VAL A 236 4.85 -5.99 24.82
N ALA A 237 6.03 -6.10 24.21
CA ALA A 237 6.20 -6.00 22.77
C ALA A 237 5.50 -7.16 22.04
N LEU A 238 5.64 -8.38 22.54
CA LEU A 238 4.92 -9.57 22.06
C LEU A 238 3.41 -9.39 22.16
N ALA A 239 2.90 -8.91 23.30
CA ALA A 239 1.46 -8.68 23.50
C ALA A 239 0.91 -7.61 22.55
N ALA A 240 1.68 -6.57 22.23
CA ALA A 240 1.27 -5.54 21.29
C ALA A 240 1.13 -6.10 19.86
N TYR A 241 2.06 -6.94 19.41
CA TYR A 241 1.98 -7.62 18.11
C TYR A 241 0.91 -8.70 18.07
N ASP A 242 0.70 -9.47 19.16
CA ASP A 242 -0.36 -10.47 19.23
C ASP A 242 -1.75 -9.82 19.09
N ARG A 243 -2.00 -8.68 19.75
CA ARG A 243 -3.26 -7.93 19.60
C ARG A 243 -3.45 -7.41 18.17
N ALA A 244 -2.40 -6.91 17.52
CA ALA A 244 -2.45 -6.50 16.12
C ALA A 244 -2.76 -7.67 15.19
N ALA A 245 -2.09 -8.81 15.40
CA ALA A 245 -2.33 -10.04 14.66
C ALA A 245 -3.75 -10.57 14.85
N GLN A 246 -4.29 -10.48 16.06
CA GLN A 246 -5.69 -10.84 16.34
C GLN A 246 -6.68 -9.98 15.55
N ALA A 247 -6.48 -8.66 15.54
CA ALA A 247 -7.33 -7.75 14.80
C ALA A 247 -7.25 -7.98 13.28
N LEU A 248 -6.03 -8.18 12.75
CA LEU A 248 -5.81 -8.56 11.36
C LEU A 248 -6.54 -9.86 11.00
N ALA A 249 -6.43 -10.88 11.85
CA ALA A 249 -7.11 -12.16 11.64
C ALA A 249 -8.63 -11.99 11.58
N ALA A 250 -9.21 -11.16 12.45
CA ALA A 250 -10.65 -10.89 12.45
C ALA A 250 -11.09 -10.22 11.14
N GLY A 251 -10.37 -9.18 10.69
CA GLY A 251 -10.65 -8.49 9.43
C GLY A 251 -10.46 -9.37 8.21
N ILE A 252 -9.40 -10.16 8.18
CA ILE A 252 -9.12 -11.13 7.10
C ILE A 252 -10.21 -12.19 7.04
N ALA A 253 -10.56 -12.80 8.16
CA ALA A 253 -11.59 -13.85 8.22
C ALA A 253 -12.97 -13.32 7.81
N ALA A 254 -13.34 -12.10 8.25
CA ALA A 254 -14.58 -11.45 7.83
C ALA A 254 -14.61 -11.23 6.31
N THR A 255 -13.53 -10.69 5.74
CA THR A 255 -13.44 -10.48 4.29
C THR A 255 -13.47 -11.81 3.53
N ALA A 256 -12.71 -12.80 3.98
CA ALA A 256 -12.70 -14.13 3.36
C ALA A 256 -14.09 -14.77 3.35
N THR A 257 -14.83 -14.59 4.44
CA THR A 257 -16.20 -15.09 4.55
C THR A 257 -17.16 -14.40 3.58
N LEU A 258 -17.01 -13.08 3.38
CA LEU A 258 -17.91 -12.30 2.53
C LEU A 258 -17.66 -12.49 1.03
N VAL A 259 -16.40 -12.64 0.61
CA VAL A 259 -16.04 -12.65 -0.82
C VAL A 259 -15.40 -13.96 -1.28
N ASP A 260 -15.44 -15.01 -0.45
CA ASP A 260 -14.92 -16.35 -0.77
C ASP A 260 -13.49 -16.32 -1.34
N LEU A 261 -12.59 -15.67 -0.62
CA LEU A 261 -11.18 -15.65 -1.01
C LEU A 261 -10.37 -16.74 -0.30
N ARG A 262 -9.29 -17.18 -0.97
CA ARG A 262 -8.39 -18.22 -0.45
C ARG A 262 -6.98 -17.70 -0.20
N ARG A 263 -6.58 -16.62 -0.84
CA ARG A 263 -5.23 -16.06 -0.72
C ARG A 263 -5.27 -14.70 -0.03
N VAL A 264 -4.33 -14.52 0.89
CA VAL A 264 -4.09 -13.25 1.58
C VAL A 264 -2.62 -12.90 1.44
N VAL A 265 -2.33 -11.69 0.97
CA VAL A 265 -0.96 -11.16 0.86
C VAL A 265 -0.81 -10.04 1.86
N VAL A 266 0.21 -10.11 2.73
CA VAL A 266 0.46 -9.10 3.76
C VAL A 266 1.82 -8.46 3.52
N GLY A 267 1.81 -7.16 3.24
CA GLY A 267 3.00 -6.34 3.03
C GLY A 267 3.07 -5.16 3.99
N GLY A 268 3.98 -4.23 3.70
CA GLY A 268 4.24 -3.04 4.51
C GLY A 268 5.24 -3.27 5.64
N GLY A 269 5.60 -2.18 6.32
CA GLY A 269 6.66 -2.19 7.33
C GLY A 269 6.39 -3.11 8.52
N VAL A 270 5.12 -3.29 8.91
CA VAL A 270 4.74 -4.20 10.01
C VAL A 270 4.94 -5.67 9.63
N ALA A 271 4.73 -6.03 8.36
CA ALA A 271 4.99 -7.39 7.88
C ALA A 271 6.48 -7.76 7.93
N ALA A 272 7.38 -6.78 7.98
CA ALA A 272 8.81 -7.02 8.16
C ALA A 272 9.17 -7.63 9.52
N ALA A 273 8.28 -7.54 10.53
CA ALA A 273 8.43 -8.20 11.82
C ALA A 273 8.49 -9.75 11.73
N GLY A 274 8.13 -10.31 10.55
CA GLY A 274 8.26 -11.75 10.31
C GLY A 274 7.47 -12.61 11.28
N PRO A 275 8.13 -13.59 11.97
CA PRO A 275 7.43 -14.53 12.85
C PRO A 275 6.61 -13.85 13.94
N VAL A 276 7.08 -12.71 14.46
CA VAL A 276 6.38 -11.93 15.51
C VAL A 276 4.97 -11.53 15.11
N LEU A 277 4.73 -11.30 13.81
CA LEU A 277 3.40 -11.02 13.27
C LEU A 277 2.72 -12.28 12.74
N PHE A 278 3.42 -13.07 11.91
CA PHE A 278 2.77 -14.13 11.13
C PHE A 278 2.40 -15.35 11.96
N GLU A 279 3.16 -15.71 13.00
CA GLU A 279 2.81 -16.83 13.87
C GLU A 279 1.52 -16.56 14.68
N PRO A 280 1.37 -15.43 15.41
CA PRO A 280 0.11 -15.13 16.06
C PRO A 280 -1.02 -14.91 15.06
N LEU A 281 -0.77 -14.33 13.89
CA LEU A 281 -1.78 -14.20 12.84
C LEU A 281 -2.35 -15.56 12.43
N ALA A 282 -1.51 -16.56 12.20
CA ALA A 282 -1.95 -17.91 11.86
C ALA A 282 -2.81 -18.52 12.99
N ARG A 283 -2.35 -18.43 14.25
CA ARG A 283 -3.12 -18.93 15.41
C ARG A 283 -4.51 -18.28 15.55
N HIS A 284 -4.59 -16.97 15.31
CA HIS A 284 -5.87 -16.27 15.37
C HIS A 284 -6.76 -16.57 14.17
N LEU A 285 -6.20 -16.78 12.97
CA LEU A 285 -6.96 -17.21 11.79
C LEU A 285 -7.61 -18.61 12.00
N ASP A 286 -6.90 -19.54 12.64
CA ASP A 286 -7.47 -20.86 12.98
C ASP A 286 -8.73 -20.74 13.85
N ARG A 287 -8.86 -19.68 14.64
CA ARG A 287 -10.01 -19.40 15.50
C ARG A 287 -11.13 -18.67 14.77
N TYR A 288 -10.80 -17.73 13.87
CA TYR A 288 -11.80 -16.85 13.23
C TYR A 288 -12.25 -17.34 11.86
N ALA A 289 -11.38 -17.98 11.08
CA ALA A 289 -11.71 -18.56 9.78
C ALA A 289 -12.24 -19.99 9.94
N ALA A 290 -13.35 -20.15 10.67
CA ALA A 290 -13.85 -21.45 11.10
C ALA A 290 -14.69 -22.19 10.05
N LEU A 291 -15.34 -21.47 9.13
CA LEU A 291 -16.16 -22.09 8.09
C LEU A 291 -15.31 -22.92 7.13
N PRO A 292 -15.81 -24.07 6.64
CA PRO A 292 -15.01 -25.00 5.83
C PRO A 292 -14.34 -24.36 4.61
N TYR A 293 -15.02 -23.43 3.94
CA TYR A 293 -14.51 -22.79 2.72
C TYR A 293 -13.49 -21.68 2.96
N VAL A 294 -13.39 -21.15 4.20
CA VAL A 294 -12.36 -20.17 4.57
C VAL A 294 -11.26 -20.75 5.46
N ARG A 295 -11.40 -22.01 5.88
CA ARG A 295 -10.37 -22.67 6.70
C ARG A 295 -9.09 -22.88 5.88
N GLY A 296 -7.93 -22.65 6.50
CA GLY A 296 -6.62 -22.84 5.85
C GLY A 296 -6.35 -21.83 4.76
N LEU A 297 -6.63 -20.54 5.01
CA LEU A 297 -6.25 -19.44 4.12
C LEU A 297 -4.75 -19.48 3.81
N ASP A 298 -4.41 -19.32 2.53
CA ASP A 298 -3.02 -19.19 2.05
C ASP A 298 -2.51 -17.77 2.32
N VAL A 299 -1.90 -17.57 3.49
CA VAL A 299 -1.35 -16.27 3.90
C VAL A 299 0.11 -16.18 3.48
N ARG A 300 0.44 -15.18 2.67
CA ARG A 300 1.78 -14.94 2.13
C ARG A 300 2.28 -13.55 2.47
N ARG A 301 3.59 -13.42 2.54
CA ARG A 301 4.23 -12.10 2.56
C ARG A 301 4.21 -11.51 1.15
N ALA A 302 4.04 -10.19 1.06
CA ALA A 302 4.21 -9.46 -0.19
C ALA A 302 5.64 -9.62 -0.72
N GLU A 303 5.78 -9.78 -2.04
CA GLU A 303 7.06 -10.02 -2.70
C GLU A 303 7.71 -8.74 -3.25
N LEU A 304 6.91 -7.71 -3.55
CA LEU A 304 7.38 -6.54 -4.29
C LEU A 304 7.91 -5.41 -3.39
N GLY A 305 7.74 -5.51 -2.08
CA GLY A 305 8.32 -4.58 -1.11
C GLY A 305 8.00 -3.11 -1.42
N ASN A 306 9.03 -2.28 -1.46
CA ASN A 306 8.90 -0.83 -1.72
C ASN A 306 8.54 -0.49 -3.17
N ASP A 307 8.61 -1.44 -4.08
CA ASP A 307 8.32 -1.25 -5.51
C ASP A 307 6.83 -1.47 -5.83
N ALA A 308 6.08 -2.04 -4.89
CA ALA A 308 4.67 -2.39 -5.06
C ALA A 308 3.82 -1.18 -5.52
N GLY A 309 4.04 0.03 -4.97
CA GLY A 309 3.30 1.23 -5.36
C GLY A 309 3.50 1.58 -6.84
N LEU A 310 4.76 1.59 -7.30
CA LEU A 310 5.10 1.91 -8.70
C LEU A 310 4.65 0.80 -9.67
N ILE A 311 4.92 -0.48 -9.34
CA ILE A 311 4.46 -1.61 -10.16
C ILE A 311 2.94 -1.63 -10.22
N GLY A 312 2.26 -1.31 -9.11
CA GLY A 312 0.81 -1.23 -9.04
C GLY A 312 0.24 -0.12 -9.89
N ALA A 313 0.81 1.08 -9.81
CA ALA A 313 0.42 2.19 -10.68
C ALA A 313 0.55 1.82 -12.16
N ALA A 314 1.67 1.19 -12.56
CA ALA A 314 1.83 0.69 -13.94
C ALA A 314 0.82 -0.40 -14.30
N ALA A 315 0.48 -1.29 -13.36
CA ALA A 315 -0.49 -2.37 -13.58
C ALA A 315 -1.89 -1.86 -13.93
N LEU A 316 -2.26 -0.65 -13.52
CA LEU A 316 -3.54 0.00 -13.86
C LEU A 316 -3.65 0.36 -15.35
N CYS A 317 -2.53 0.42 -16.05
CA CYS A 317 -2.45 0.83 -17.46
C CYS A 317 -2.52 -0.35 -18.44
N ARG A 318 -2.70 -1.57 -17.97
CA ARG A 318 -2.62 -2.81 -18.76
C ARG A 318 -3.99 -3.23 -19.29
#